data_843d275c843086ea31b5e322281de050
#
_entry.id   843d275c843086ea31b5e322281de050
#
_cell.length_a   1.000
_cell.length_b   1.000
_cell.length_c   1.000
_cell.angle_alpha   90.00
_cell.angle_beta   90.00
_cell.angle_gamma   90.00
#
_symmetry.space_group_name_H-M   'P 1'
#
loop_
_entity.id
_entity.type
_entity.pdbx_description
1 polymer ?
#
loop_
_entity_poly.entity_id
_entity_poly.type
_entity_poly.pdbx_seq_one_letter_code
_entity_poly.pdbx_strand_id
1 'polypeptide(L)'
;MVPQILLTLGGQLSFALTFCLTFAQKLTFWQTNILMSLVSFPLIIQQQYTWHILQTFINFAAIPIFGTVIVPLVMIGFFGQYIPFLTYITNLIIRYFAYMVDLCGTLPGNFVVGKIPNALAAILLFLALGMFAREAKIKHISRISWLVSFSVAMIFVHLPYHGEFATFDIGQGDAAVIREPYNKTITLIDTGGKVTFGEQPAWQKQKYFRTNGETVIVNYLHSRGISKIDNLVLSHHDQDHIGNAKVILTKMNVKNVIIPAGMMQQSSFKTEIKPYLRSAQVTEVTNNIQVSKLPLQI
;
A
#
# COMPACT_ATOMS: atom_id res chain seq x y z
N MET A 1 -12.74 26.36 -9.01
CA MET A 1 -12.83 24.92 -8.76
C MET A 1 -11.73 24.23 -9.53
N VAL A 2 -10.96 23.36 -8.92
CA VAL A 2 -9.89 22.60 -9.59
C VAL A 2 -10.51 21.28 -10.06
N PRO A 3 -10.75 21.09 -11.38
CA PRO A 3 -11.42 19.89 -11.90
C PRO A 3 -10.63 18.60 -11.61
N GLN A 4 -9.34 18.73 -11.31
CA GLN A 4 -8.46 17.64 -10.94
C GLN A 4 -8.85 16.91 -9.65
N ILE A 5 -9.69 17.51 -8.77
CA ILE A 5 -10.19 16.84 -7.55
C ILE A 5 -10.91 15.54 -7.88
N LEU A 6 -11.63 15.47 -9.00
CA LEU A 6 -12.32 14.26 -9.45
C LEU A 6 -11.38 13.12 -9.83
N LEU A 7 -10.12 13.42 -10.12
CA LEU A 7 -9.10 12.41 -10.44
C LEU A 7 -8.37 11.89 -9.19
N THR A 8 -8.54 12.56 -8.06
CA THR A 8 -7.98 12.08 -6.78
C THR A 8 -8.83 10.97 -6.18
N LEU A 9 -8.21 10.06 -5.42
CA LEU A 9 -8.94 8.99 -4.72
C LEU A 9 -10.05 9.55 -3.82
N GLY A 10 -9.74 10.62 -3.06
CA GLY A 10 -10.73 11.26 -2.18
C GLY A 10 -11.93 11.81 -2.93
N GLY A 11 -11.71 12.46 -4.07
CA GLY A 11 -12.79 12.94 -4.93
C GLY A 11 -13.64 11.80 -5.50
N GLN A 12 -13.00 10.76 -6.07
CA GLN A 12 -13.69 9.59 -6.61
C GLN A 12 -14.52 8.88 -5.55
N LEU A 13 -13.95 8.64 -4.35
CA LEU A 13 -14.68 8.03 -3.23
C LEU A 13 -15.86 8.89 -2.79
N SER A 14 -15.66 10.21 -2.61
CA SER A 14 -16.71 11.12 -2.18
C SER A 14 -17.90 11.08 -3.14
N PHE A 15 -17.66 11.17 -4.46
CA PHE A 15 -18.72 11.12 -5.47
C PHE A 15 -19.37 9.74 -5.52
N ALA A 16 -18.58 8.65 -5.60
CA ALA A 16 -19.14 7.31 -5.72
C ALA A 16 -19.97 6.92 -4.49
N LEU A 17 -19.48 7.20 -3.28
CA LEU A 17 -20.18 6.87 -2.05
C LEU A 17 -21.42 7.73 -1.83
N THR A 18 -21.36 9.04 -2.14
CA THR A 18 -22.54 9.91 -2.09
C THR A 18 -23.61 9.45 -3.07
N PHE A 19 -23.22 9.12 -4.30
CA PHE A 19 -24.11 8.56 -5.30
C PHE A 19 -24.77 7.25 -4.80
N CYS A 20 -23.97 6.33 -4.22
CA CYS A 20 -24.50 5.10 -3.65
C CYS A 20 -25.50 5.34 -2.51
N LEU A 21 -25.28 6.36 -1.66
CA LEU A 21 -26.20 6.69 -0.58
C LEU A 21 -27.60 7.08 -1.09
N THR A 22 -27.73 7.67 -2.29
CA THR A 22 -29.04 7.97 -2.88
C THR A 22 -29.86 6.70 -3.14
N PHE A 23 -29.19 5.57 -3.43
CA PHE A 23 -29.84 4.26 -3.62
C PHE A 23 -29.98 3.46 -2.32
N ALA A 24 -29.20 3.79 -1.30
CA ALA A 24 -29.15 3.08 -0.03
C ALA A 24 -30.29 3.41 0.93
N GLN A 25 -31.19 4.36 0.61
CA GLN A 25 -32.24 4.85 1.52
C GLN A 25 -33.18 3.75 2.08
N LYS A 26 -33.32 2.61 1.39
CA LYS A 26 -34.12 1.46 1.81
C LYS A 26 -33.30 0.30 2.37
N LEU A 27 -31.98 0.47 2.47
CA LEU A 27 -31.07 -0.54 3.00
C LEU A 27 -30.91 -0.39 4.50
N THR A 28 -30.69 -1.51 5.18
CA THR A 28 -30.32 -1.49 6.60
C THR A 28 -28.89 -0.92 6.76
N PHE A 29 -28.55 -0.47 7.97
CA PHE A 29 -27.20 0.01 8.29
C PHE A 29 -26.10 -0.95 7.83
N TRP A 30 -26.25 -2.25 8.09
CA TRP A 30 -25.30 -3.30 7.68
C TRP A 30 -25.17 -3.42 6.16
N GLN A 31 -26.30 -3.43 5.46
CA GLN A 31 -26.33 -3.50 4.00
C GLN A 31 -25.66 -2.27 3.37
N THR A 32 -25.92 -1.09 3.93
CA THR A 32 -25.31 0.16 3.46
C THR A 32 -23.78 0.11 3.63
N ASN A 33 -23.26 -0.32 4.77
CA ASN A 33 -21.81 -0.43 4.99
C ASN A 33 -21.15 -1.45 4.06
N ILE A 34 -21.79 -2.61 3.82
CA ILE A 34 -21.28 -3.60 2.87
C ILE A 34 -21.27 -3.01 1.45
N LEU A 35 -22.33 -2.35 1.03
CA LEU A 35 -22.37 -1.67 -0.28
C LEU A 35 -21.24 -0.65 -0.41
N MET A 36 -21.06 0.22 0.60
CA MET A 36 -19.99 1.22 0.60
C MET A 36 -18.60 0.57 0.49
N SER A 37 -18.36 -0.52 1.21
CA SER A 37 -17.11 -1.27 1.15
C SER A 37 -16.89 -1.90 -0.24
N LEU A 38 -17.92 -2.49 -0.84
CA LEU A 38 -17.82 -3.10 -2.17
C LEU A 38 -17.60 -2.06 -3.28
N VAL A 39 -18.20 -0.88 -3.16
CA VAL A 39 -18.03 0.22 -4.12
C VAL A 39 -16.67 0.90 -3.95
N SER A 40 -16.21 1.10 -2.72
CA SER A 40 -14.90 1.70 -2.46
C SER A 40 -13.74 0.79 -2.85
N PHE A 41 -13.93 -0.54 -2.78
CA PHE A 41 -12.89 -1.53 -3.06
C PHE A 41 -12.18 -1.31 -4.41
N PRO A 42 -12.86 -1.32 -5.58
CA PRO A 42 -12.19 -1.14 -6.87
C PRO A 42 -11.50 0.24 -7.01
N LEU A 43 -12.03 1.28 -6.37
CA LEU A 43 -11.44 2.63 -6.41
C LEU A 43 -10.14 2.68 -5.58
N ILE A 44 -10.16 2.11 -4.39
CA ILE A 44 -8.99 2.08 -3.50
C ILE A 44 -7.86 1.27 -4.11
N ILE A 45 -8.14 0.07 -4.61
CA ILE A 45 -7.09 -0.80 -5.15
C ILE A 45 -6.47 -0.27 -6.44
N GLN A 46 -7.15 0.60 -7.19
CA GLN A 46 -6.58 1.25 -8.37
C GLN A 46 -5.45 2.22 -8.03
N GLN A 47 -5.40 2.74 -6.80
CA GLN A 47 -4.40 3.72 -6.37
C GLN A 47 -3.48 3.22 -5.24
N GLN A 48 -3.98 2.34 -4.36
CA GLN A 48 -3.21 1.83 -3.21
C GLN A 48 -2.70 0.41 -3.41
N TYR A 49 -3.29 -0.36 -4.35
CA TYR A 49 -2.92 -1.73 -4.71
C TYR A 49 -3.06 -2.76 -3.59
N THR A 50 -3.42 -2.34 -2.39
CA THR A 50 -3.55 -3.19 -1.20
C THR A 50 -4.93 -3.04 -0.60
N TRP A 51 -5.39 -4.10 0.08
CA TRP A 51 -6.65 -4.11 0.82
C TRP A 51 -6.47 -4.79 2.16
N HIS A 52 -7.01 -4.19 3.21
CA HIS A 52 -6.98 -4.78 4.53
C HIS A 52 -8.34 -5.45 4.81
N ILE A 53 -8.34 -6.74 5.14
CA ILE A 53 -9.58 -7.53 5.38
C ILE A 53 -10.44 -6.87 6.47
N LEU A 54 -9.82 -6.37 7.53
CA LEU A 54 -10.52 -5.73 8.63
C LEU A 54 -11.10 -4.36 8.28
N GLN A 55 -10.76 -3.76 7.13
CA GLN A 55 -11.21 -2.42 6.75
C GLN A 55 -12.73 -2.29 6.76
N THR A 56 -13.44 -3.29 6.25
CA THR A 56 -14.91 -3.30 6.25
C THR A 56 -15.45 -3.28 7.67
N PHE A 57 -14.90 -4.10 8.58
CA PHE A 57 -15.34 -4.18 9.98
C PHE A 57 -15.00 -2.91 10.75
N ILE A 58 -13.80 -2.37 10.56
CA ILE A 58 -13.36 -1.12 11.19
C ILE A 58 -14.27 0.04 10.77
N ASN A 59 -14.69 0.10 9.51
CA ASN A 59 -15.59 1.14 9.01
C ASN A 59 -16.96 1.14 9.71
N PHE A 60 -17.46 -0.02 10.16
CA PHE A 60 -18.71 -0.08 10.95
C PHE A 60 -18.62 0.73 12.24
N ALA A 61 -17.47 0.75 12.89
CA ALA A 61 -17.25 1.53 14.10
C ALA A 61 -16.73 2.94 13.79
N ALA A 62 -15.77 3.05 12.88
CA ALA A 62 -15.09 4.31 12.58
C ALA A 62 -16.02 5.36 11.96
N ILE A 63 -16.91 4.98 11.04
CA ILE A 63 -17.80 5.94 10.37
C ILE A 63 -18.73 6.65 11.36
N PRO A 64 -19.51 5.95 12.23
CA PRO A 64 -20.33 6.64 13.21
C PRO A 64 -19.50 7.45 14.23
N ILE A 65 -18.38 6.90 14.74
CA ILE A 65 -17.51 7.63 15.67
C ILE A 65 -16.98 8.91 15.03
N PHE A 66 -16.54 8.84 13.79
CA PHE A 66 -16.02 10.00 13.08
C PHE A 66 -17.11 11.08 12.91
N GLY A 67 -18.31 10.69 12.46
CA GLY A 67 -19.40 11.64 12.21
C GLY A 67 -20.01 12.24 13.48
N THR A 68 -20.20 11.42 14.55
CA THR A 68 -20.92 11.87 15.76
C THR A 68 -20.00 12.39 16.86
N VAL A 69 -18.72 12.00 16.87
CA VAL A 69 -17.77 12.39 17.92
C VAL A 69 -16.66 13.28 17.35
N ILE A 70 -15.92 12.81 16.34
CA ILE A 70 -14.71 13.51 15.90
C ILE A 70 -15.04 14.82 15.20
N VAL A 71 -16.00 14.83 14.27
CA VAL A 71 -16.37 16.06 13.55
C VAL A 71 -16.93 17.14 14.49
N PRO A 72 -17.91 16.88 15.37
CA PRO A 72 -18.35 17.86 16.36
C PRO A 72 -17.21 18.31 17.29
N LEU A 73 -16.35 17.38 17.72
CA LEU A 73 -15.23 17.72 18.59
C LEU A 73 -14.22 18.67 17.93
N VAL A 74 -13.92 18.46 16.63
CA VAL A 74 -13.06 19.37 15.86
C VAL A 74 -13.70 20.74 15.76
N MET A 75 -15.01 20.83 15.52
CA MET A 75 -15.74 22.12 15.50
C MET A 75 -15.70 22.81 16.86
N ILE A 76 -15.95 22.08 17.94
CA ILE A 76 -15.85 22.62 19.32
C ILE A 76 -14.41 23.10 19.59
N GLY A 77 -13.40 22.32 19.24
CA GLY A 77 -11.99 22.71 19.41
C GLY A 77 -11.59 23.93 18.59
N PHE A 78 -12.14 24.06 17.37
CA PHE A 78 -11.90 25.24 16.52
C PHE A 78 -12.49 26.51 17.11
N PHE A 79 -13.75 26.50 17.52
CA PHE A 79 -14.39 27.67 18.13
C PHE A 79 -13.89 27.94 19.57
N GLY A 80 -13.52 26.89 20.29
CA GLY A 80 -13.01 26.99 21.67
C GLY A 80 -11.49 27.06 21.77
N GLN A 81 -10.76 27.39 20.71
CA GLN A 81 -9.29 27.40 20.67
C GLN A 81 -8.62 28.30 21.72
N TYR A 82 -9.34 29.33 22.21
CA TYR A 82 -8.86 30.24 23.26
C TYR A 82 -9.06 29.67 24.68
N ILE A 83 -9.72 28.53 24.83
CA ILE A 83 -9.96 27.87 26.12
C ILE A 83 -8.99 26.69 26.26
N PRO A 84 -7.89 26.79 27.05
CA PRO A 84 -6.82 25.81 27.08
C PRO A 84 -7.31 24.38 27.45
N PHE A 85 -8.24 24.30 28.40
CA PHE A 85 -8.82 23.02 28.81
C PHE A 85 -9.56 22.33 27.67
N LEU A 86 -10.35 23.06 26.89
CA LEU A 86 -11.11 22.53 25.77
C LEU A 86 -10.21 22.04 24.64
N THR A 87 -9.19 22.85 24.33
CA THR A 87 -8.15 22.47 23.34
C THR A 87 -7.39 21.21 23.77
N TYR A 88 -7.05 21.10 25.06
CA TYR A 88 -6.37 19.91 25.59
C TYR A 88 -7.22 18.64 25.42
N ILE A 89 -8.49 18.67 25.84
CA ILE A 89 -9.41 17.51 25.73
C ILE A 89 -9.65 17.14 24.27
N THR A 90 -9.89 18.11 23.40
CA THR A 90 -10.05 17.88 21.96
C THR A 90 -8.83 17.18 21.37
N ASN A 91 -7.64 17.69 21.63
CA ASN A 91 -6.40 17.08 21.14
C ASN A 91 -6.16 15.67 21.71
N LEU A 92 -6.49 15.45 22.99
CA LEU A 92 -6.35 14.13 23.61
C LEU A 92 -7.22 13.08 22.91
N ILE A 93 -8.49 13.40 22.67
CA ILE A 93 -9.44 12.46 22.03
C ILE A 93 -9.04 12.21 20.57
N ILE A 94 -8.65 13.25 19.82
CA ILE A 94 -8.20 13.10 18.42
C ILE A 94 -6.93 12.25 18.36
N ARG A 95 -5.96 12.45 19.24
CA ARG A 95 -4.73 11.64 19.30
C ARG A 95 -5.02 10.19 19.65
N TYR A 96 -5.94 9.94 20.59
CA TYR A 96 -6.35 8.59 20.95
C TYR A 96 -7.03 7.90 19.77
N PHE A 97 -7.93 8.58 19.08
CA PHE A 97 -8.57 8.06 17.87
C PHE A 97 -7.55 7.73 16.78
N ALA A 98 -6.61 8.65 16.50
CA ALA A 98 -5.53 8.41 15.55
C ALA A 98 -4.67 7.21 15.94
N TYR A 99 -4.31 7.09 17.22
CA TYR A 99 -3.57 5.93 17.75
C TYR A 99 -4.32 4.61 17.53
N MET A 100 -5.64 4.58 17.80
CA MET A 100 -6.46 3.39 17.56
C MET A 100 -6.53 3.01 16.08
N VAL A 101 -6.63 3.99 15.18
CA VAL A 101 -6.59 3.75 13.73
C VAL A 101 -5.23 3.18 13.30
N ASP A 102 -4.13 3.77 13.78
CA ASP A 102 -2.76 3.29 13.51
C ASP A 102 -2.59 1.84 14.03
N LEU A 103 -3.06 1.55 15.26
CA LEU A 103 -3.02 0.21 15.83
C LEU A 103 -3.79 -0.81 14.97
N CYS A 104 -4.97 -0.45 14.48
CA CYS A 104 -5.72 -1.30 13.55
C CYS A 104 -4.94 -1.56 12.26
N GLY A 105 -4.18 -0.59 11.77
CA GLY A 105 -3.32 -0.73 10.59
C GLY A 105 -2.13 -1.67 10.78
N THR A 106 -1.71 -1.94 12.04
CA THR A 106 -0.63 -2.90 12.33
C THR A 106 -1.10 -4.34 12.43
N LEU A 107 -2.41 -4.57 12.50
CA LEU A 107 -2.97 -5.91 12.58
C LEU A 107 -2.71 -6.70 11.30
N PRO A 108 -2.54 -8.03 11.37
CA PRO A 108 -2.41 -8.87 10.18
C PRO A 108 -3.72 -8.86 9.37
N GLY A 109 -3.60 -8.95 8.05
CA GLY A 109 -4.77 -8.99 7.16
C GLY A 109 -4.69 -8.02 5.98
N ASN A 110 -3.56 -7.32 5.84
CA ASN A 110 -3.27 -6.55 4.64
C ASN A 110 -2.75 -7.49 3.54
N PHE A 111 -3.37 -7.47 2.36
CA PHE A 111 -2.94 -8.25 1.22
C PHE A 111 -2.82 -7.38 -0.03
N VAL A 112 -1.88 -7.75 -0.90
CA VAL A 112 -1.61 -7.03 -2.13
C VAL A 112 -2.55 -7.59 -3.21
N VAL A 113 -3.45 -6.76 -3.68
CA VAL A 113 -4.39 -7.08 -4.79
C VAL A 113 -3.72 -6.77 -6.14
N GLY A 114 -2.96 -5.69 -6.18
CA GLY A 114 -2.35 -5.16 -7.38
C GLY A 114 -3.27 -4.25 -8.18
N LYS A 115 -2.77 -3.72 -9.28
CA LYS A 115 -3.53 -2.85 -10.18
C LYS A 115 -4.35 -3.70 -11.15
N ILE A 116 -5.65 -3.74 -10.94
CA ILE A 116 -6.56 -4.43 -11.86
C ILE A 116 -6.81 -3.57 -13.11
N PRO A 117 -7.11 -4.18 -14.28
CA PRO A 117 -7.51 -3.42 -15.48
C PRO A 117 -8.71 -2.51 -15.21
N ASN A 118 -8.68 -1.29 -15.75
CA ASN A 118 -9.73 -0.29 -15.52
C ASN A 118 -11.14 -0.80 -15.89
N ALA A 119 -11.24 -1.58 -16.96
CA ALA A 119 -12.51 -2.19 -17.37
C ALA A 119 -13.06 -3.14 -16.30
N LEU A 120 -12.20 -3.99 -15.71
CA LEU A 120 -12.61 -4.90 -14.62
C LEU A 120 -12.96 -4.12 -13.35
N ALA A 121 -12.25 -3.05 -13.04
CA ALA A 121 -12.59 -2.17 -11.91
C ALA A 121 -13.99 -1.56 -12.07
N ALA A 122 -14.31 -1.05 -13.26
CA ALA A 122 -15.63 -0.53 -13.59
C ALA A 122 -16.72 -1.62 -13.49
N ILE A 123 -16.46 -2.81 -14.03
CA ILE A 123 -17.37 -3.96 -13.93
C ILE A 123 -17.63 -4.31 -12.46
N LEU A 124 -16.58 -4.41 -11.62
CA LEU A 124 -16.74 -4.71 -10.19
C LEU A 124 -17.60 -3.66 -9.47
N LEU A 125 -17.40 -2.37 -9.81
CA LEU A 125 -18.18 -1.28 -9.24
C LEU A 125 -19.68 -1.40 -9.63
N PHE A 126 -20.00 -1.61 -10.90
CA PHE A 126 -21.39 -1.77 -11.36
C PHE A 126 -22.04 -3.03 -10.78
N LEU A 127 -21.31 -4.14 -10.70
CA LEU A 127 -21.81 -5.37 -10.10
C LEU A 127 -22.04 -5.22 -8.59
N ALA A 128 -21.24 -4.43 -7.89
CA ALA A 128 -21.49 -4.10 -6.48
C ALA A 128 -22.84 -3.41 -6.29
N LEU A 129 -23.19 -2.46 -7.16
CA LEU A 129 -24.53 -1.83 -7.16
C LEU A 129 -25.62 -2.85 -7.46
N GLY A 130 -25.42 -3.73 -8.43
CA GLY A 130 -26.39 -4.77 -8.80
C GLY A 130 -26.69 -5.77 -7.68
N MET A 131 -25.74 -6.00 -6.75
CA MET A 131 -25.97 -6.88 -5.58
C MET A 131 -27.10 -6.37 -4.66
N PHE A 132 -27.43 -5.09 -4.73
CA PHE A 132 -28.46 -4.44 -3.90
C PHE A 132 -29.70 -4.06 -4.72
N ALA A 133 -29.82 -4.52 -5.98
CA ALA A 133 -31.00 -4.36 -6.80
C ALA A 133 -32.25 -4.97 -6.13
N ARG A 134 -33.44 -4.53 -6.51
CA ARG A 134 -34.68 -5.07 -5.94
C ARG A 134 -34.96 -6.50 -6.40
N GLU A 135 -34.69 -6.80 -7.66
CA GLU A 135 -34.93 -8.10 -8.26
C GLU A 135 -33.94 -9.17 -7.76
N ALA A 136 -34.48 -10.27 -7.26
CA ALA A 136 -33.68 -11.38 -6.73
C ALA A 136 -32.76 -11.98 -7.78
N LYS A 137 -33.17 -12.08 -9.04
CA LYS A 137 -32.40 -12.57 -10.17
C LYS A 137 -31.17 -11.69 -10.42
N ILE A 138 -31.35 -10.36 -10.44
CA ILE A 138 -30.25 -9.40 -10.64
C ILE A 138 -29.24 -9.52 -9.49
N LYS A 139 -29.71 -9.58 -8.24
CA LYS A 139 -28.82 -9.79 -7.07
C LYS A 139 -27.97 -11.04 -7.20
N HIS A 140 -28.59 -12.15 -7.56
CA HIS A 140 -27.89 -13.44 -7.67
C HIS A 140 -26.85 -13.42 -8.78
N ILE A 141 -27.22 -12.95 -9.97
CA ILE A 141 -26.31 -12.80 -11.10
C ILE A 141 -25.15 -11.86 -10.73
N SER A 142 -25.43 -10.70 -10.15
CA SER A 142 -24.40 -9.73 -9.77
C SER A 142 -23.41 -10.28 -8.77
N ARG A 143 -23.84 -11.09 -7.79
CA ARG A 143 -22.93 -11.74 -6.82
C ARG A 143 -21.99 -12.72 -7.49
N ILE A 144 -22.51 -13.60 -8.33
CA ILE A 144 -21.70 -14.60 -9.05
C ILE A 144 -20.74 -13.88 -10.00
N SER A 145 -21.25 -12.95 -10.81
CA SER A 145 -20.44 -12.20 -11.78
C SER A 145 -19.34 -11.37 -11.10
N TRP A 146 -19.62 -10.81 -9.91
CA TRP A 146 -18.60 -10.09 -9.12
C TRP A 146 -17.47 -11.02 -8.69
N LEU A 147 -17.79 -12.19 -8.15
CA LEU A 147 -16.80 -13.19 -7.74
C LEU A 147 -15.96 -13.66 -8.94
N VAL A 148 -16.60 -13.94 -10.06
CA VAL A 148 -15.92 -14.35 -11.30
C VAL A 148 -15.00 -13.23 -11.80
N SER A 149 -15.50 -12.00 -11.89
CA SER A 149 -14.71 -10.85 -12.36
C SER A 149 -13.53 -10.55 -11.44
N PHE A 150 -13.73 -10.67 -10.12
CA PHE A 150 -12.66 -10.53 -9.15
C PHE A 150 -11.61 -11.63 -9.30
N SER A 151 -12.03 -12.88 -9.45
CA SER A 151 -11.11 -14.02 -9.67
C SER A 151 -10.30 -13.86 -10.95
N VAL A 152 -10.94 -13.42 -12.04
CA VAL A 152 -10.25 -13.11 -13.30
C VAL A 152 -9.23 -12.00 -13.10
N ALA A 153 -9.60 -10.92 -12.38
CA ALA A 153 -8.68 -9.82 -12.08
C ALA A 153 -7.47 -10.30 -11.27
N MET A 154 -7.67 -11.17 -10.26
CA MET A 154 -6.59 -11.75 -9.45
C MET A 154 -5.66 -12.62 -10.29
N ILE A 155 -6.21 -13.48 -11.17
CA ILE A 155 -5.41 -14.30 -12.08
C ILE A 155 -4.57 -13.40 -13.00
N PHE A 156 -5.18 -12.37 -13.59
CA PHE A 156 -4.50 -11.47 -14.49
C PHE A 156 -3.32 -10.73 -13.83
N VAL A 157 -3.47 -10.32 -12.57
CA VAL A 157 -2.45 -9.58 -11.83
C VAL A 157 -1.35 -10.49 -11.28
N HIS A 158 -1.74 -11.63 -10.68
CA HIS A 158 -0.80 -12.48 -9.94
C HIS A 158 -0.13 -13.56 -10.79
N LEU A 159 -0.68 -13.88 -11.96
CA LEU A 159 -0.14 -14.89 -12.89
C LEU A 159 0.17 -14.29 -14.26
N PRO A 160 1.06 -13.26 -14.35
CA PRO A 160 1.41 -12.66 -15.63
C PRO A 160 2.17 -13.66 -16.50
N TYR A 161 1.76 -13.80 -17.75
CA TYR A 161 2.37 -14.72 -18.70
C TYR A 161 3.82 -14.34 -19.08
N HIS A 162 4.12 -13.04 -19.09
CA HIS A 162 5.44 -12.52 -19.47
C HIS A 162 6.25 -12.11 -18.24
N GLY A 163 7.58 -12.32 -18.36
CA GLY A 163 8.54 -11.69 -17.47
C GLY A 163 8.67 -10.19 -17.78
N GLU A 164 9.26 -9.47 -16.86
CA GLU A 164 9.45 -8.01 -16.96
C GLU A 164 10.79 -7.61 -16.35
N PHE A 165 11.50 -6.73 -17.06
CA PHE A 165 12.64 -5.99 -16.52
C PHE A 165 12.25 -4.53 -16.46
N ALA A 166 12.38 -3.89 -15.30
CA ALA A 166 12.07 -2.48 -15.13
C ALA A 166 13.13 -1.78 -14.31
N THR A 167 13.54 -0.61 -14.73
CA THR A 167 14.40 0.31 -13.99
C THR A 167 13.56 1.40 -13.34
N PHE A 168 14.01 1.89 -12.19
CA PHE A 168 13.26 2.88 -11.41
C PHE A 168 13.93 4.24 -11.46
N ASP A 169 13.15 5.28 -11.74
CA ASP A 169 13.56 6.66 -11.52
C ASP A 169 13.36 7.00 -10.02
N ILE A 170 14.43 6.84 -9.27
CA ILE A 170 14.47 7.09 -7.82
C ILE A 170 15.22 8.36 -7.44
N GLY A 171 15.61 9.13 -8.45
CA GLY A 171 16.26 10.45 -8.32
C GLY A 171 17.78 10.36 -8.14
N GLN A 172 18.30 9.49 -7.29
CA GLN A 172 19.75 9.25 -7.13
C GLN A 172 20.02 7.75 -7.01
N GLY A 173 21.08 7.30 -7.69
CA GLY A 173 21.49 5.92 -7.76
C GLY A 173 20.62 5.05 -8.64
N ASP A 174 20.86 3.76 -8.61
CA ASP A 174 20.23 2.78 -9.46
C ASP A 174 19.29 1.87 -8.68
N ALA A 175 18.20 1.47 -9.31
CA ALA A 175 17.38 0.37 -8.85
C ALA A 175 16.68 -0.28 -10.05
N ALA A 176 16.63 -1.60 -10.07
CA ALA A 176 15.98 -2.35 -11.12
C ALA A 176 15.31 -3.60 -10.56
N VAL A 177 14.24 -4.06 -11.19
CA VAL A 177 13.58 -5.31 -10.86
C VAL A 177 13.53 -6.24 -12.06
N ILE A 178 13.80 -7.50 -11.81
CA ILE A 178 13.60 -8.61 -12.73
C ILE A 178 12.47 -9.45 -12.17
N ARG A 179 11.42 -9.61 -12.95
CA ARG A 179 10.26 -10.44 -12.64
C ARG A 179 10.16 -11.55 -13.67
N GLU A 180 10.25 -12.79 -13.22
CA GLU A 180 10.02 -13.93 -14.09
C GLU A 180 8.52 -14.10 -14.42
N PRO A 181 8.20 -14.80 -15.53
CA PRO A 181 6.83 -15.16 -15.85
C PRO A 181 6.12 -15.82 -14.66
N TYR A 182 4.83 -15.56 -14.52
CA TYR A 182 3.97 -16.07 -13.44
C TYR A 182 4.41 -15.65 -12.03
N ASN A 183 5.19 -14.55 -11.91
CA ASN A 183 5.79 -14.11 -10.65
C ASN A 183 6.60 -15.21 -9.95
N LYS A 184 7.25 -16.10 -10.71
CA LYS A 184 7.97 -17.26 -10.17
C LYS A 184 9.14 -16.83 -9.29
N THR A 185 9.91 -15.85 -9.76
CA THR A 185 11.03 -15.26 -9.02
C THR A 185 11.03 -13.75 -9.20
N ILE A 186 11.17 -13.02 -8.11
CA ILE A 186 11.27 -11.56 -8.09
C ILE A 186 12.66 -11.20 -7.56
N THR A 187 13.47 -10.59 -8.40
CA THR A 187 14.81 -10.11 -8.02
C THR A 187 14.86 -8.60 -8.12
N LEU A 188 15.09 -7.93 -7.00
CA LEU A 188 15.35 -6.49 -6.93
C LEU A 188 16.87 -6.27 -6.86
N ILE A 189 17.39 -5.44 -7.76
CA ILE A 189 18.83 -5.10 -7.85
C ILE A 189 18.97 -3.65 -7.44
N ASP A 190 19.69 -3.42 -6.36
CA ASP A 190 19.84 -2.13 -5.70
C ASP A 190 18.52 -1.45 -5.35
N THR A 191 18.58 -0.40 -4.60
CA THR A 191 17.37 0.29 -4.09
C THR A 191 17.45 1.80 -4.28
N GLY A 192 18.59 2.30 -4.78
CA GLY A 192 18.87 3.71 -4.82
C GLY A 192 18.84 4.36 -3.44
N GLY A 193 18.95 5.65 -3.42
CA GLY A 193 18.82 6.41 -2.18
C GLY A 193 19.22 7.85 -2.37
N LYS A 194 18.63 8.73 -1.59
CA LYS A 194 19.02 10.13 -1.60
C LYS A 194 20.15 10.35 -0.62
N VAL A 195 21.29 10.78 -1.12
CA VAL A 195 22.38 11.25 -0.25
C VAL A 195 21.92 12.56 0.40
N THR A 196 21.70 12.54 1.70
CA THR A 196 21.32 13.75 2.46
C THR A 196 22.58 14.33 3.06
N PHE A 197 23.03 15.46 2.57
CA PHE A 197 24.16 16.19 3.15
C PHE A 197 23.63 17.09 4.28
N GLY A 198 24.02 16.79 5.52
CA GLY A 198 23.70 17.58 6.71
C GLY A 198 22.38 17.19 7.40
N GLU A 199 22.27 17.58 8.69
CA GLU A 199 21.02 17.38 9.45
C GLU A 199 19.97 18.41 9.04
N GLN A 200 18.80 17.95 8.64
CA GLN A 200 17.67 18.84 8.40
C GLN A 200 17.20 19.43 9.72
N PRO A 201 16.95 20.75 9.80
CA PRO A 201 16.37 21.40 10.96
C PRO A 201 15.07 20.71 11.38
N ALA A 202 14.79 20.64 12.69
CA ALA A 202 13.63 19.91 13.23
C ALA A 202 12.29 20.37 12.65
N TRP A 203 12.17 21.65 12.24
CA TRP A 203 10.97 22.20 11.62
C TRP A 203 10.75 21.77 10.17
N GLN A 204 11.79 21.31 9.46
CA GLN A 204 11.69 20.75 8.11
C GLN A 204 11.43 19.23 8.11
N LYS A 205 11.57 18.55 9.26
CA LYS A 205 11.30 17.12 9.38
C LYS A 205 9.80 16.88 9.28
N GLN A 206 9.33 16.45 8.12
CA GLN A 206 7.93 16.05 7.96
C GLN A 206 7.65 14.80 8.79
N LYS A 207 6.56 14.80 9.56
CA LYS A 207 6.18 13.69 10.45
C LYS A 207 5.87 12.39 9.68
N TYR A 208 5.45 12.51 8.42
CA TYR A 208 5.14 11.40 7.51
C TYR A 208 5.79 11.64 6.14
N PHE A 209 7.07 11.41 6.06
CA PHE A 209 7.78 11.47 4.78
C PHE A 209 7.86 10.07 4.17
N ARG A 210 7.21 9.88 3.02
CA ARG A 210 7.38 8.67 2.22
C ARG A 210 8.67 8.81 1.41
N THR A 211 9.56 7.83 1.55
CA THR A 211 10.80 7.81 0.77
C THR A 211 10.52 7.43 -0.69
N ASN A 212 11.46 7.71 -1.59
CA ASN A 212 11.37 7.25 -2.98
C ASN A 212 11.30 5.71 -3.06
N GLY A 213 11.97 4.99 -2.16
CA GLY A 213 11.84 3.54 -2.05
C GLY A 213 10.39 3.09 -1.81
N GLU A 214 9.64 3.80 -0.97
CA GLU A 214 8.21 3.49 -0.73
C GLU A 214 7.32 3.92 -1.89
N THR A 215 7.48 5.17 -2.37
CA THR A 215 6.58 5.75 -3.38
C THR A 215 6.81 5.22 -4.79
N VAL A 216 8.02 4.76 -5.10
CA VAL A 216 8.38 4.25 -6.43
C VAL A 216 8.45 2.72 -6.39
N ILE A 217 9.41 2.14 -5.64
CA ILE A 217 9.70 0.71 -5.70
C ILE A 217 8.56 -0.12 -5.08
N VAL A 218 8.17 0.17 -3.81
CA VAL A 218 7.13 -0.61 -3.13
C VAL A 218 5.80 -0.46 -3.85
N ASN A 219 5.41 0.77 -4.25
CA ASN A 219 4.18 0.99 -5.00
C ASN A 219 4.17 0.26 -6.35
N TYR A 220 5.30 0.27 -7.07
CA TYR A 220 5.41 -0.49 -8.32
C TYR A 220 5.22 -1.99 -8.07
N LEU A 221 5.93 -2.58 -7.11
CA LEU A 221 5.82 -4.00 -6.78
C LEU A 221 4.37 -4.35 -6.36
N HIS A 222 3.77 -3.54 -5.50
CA HIS A 222 2.37 -3.73 -5.12
C HIS A 222 1.43 -3.59 -6.31
N SER A 223 1.67 -2.67 -7.25
CA SER A 223 0.84 -2.52 -8.46
C SER A 223 0.87 -3.78 -9.34
N ARG A 224 1.97 -4.53 -9.29
CA ARG A 224 2.16 -5.81 -10.00
C ARG A 224 1.66 -7.03 -9.22
N GLY A 225 1.00 -6.82 -8.07
CA GLY A 225 0.54 -7.90 -7.22
C GLY A 225 1.65 -8.60 -6.44
N ILE A 226 2.83 -7.98 -6.34
CA ILE A 226 4.01 -8.56 -5.69
C ILE A 226 4.03 -8.15 -4.22
N SER A 227 3.94 -9.13 -3.31
CA SER A 227 4.01 -8.94 -1.86
C SER A 227 5.33 -9.39 -1.23
N LYS A 228 6.16 -10.14 -1.99
CA LYS A 228 7.44 -10.67 -1.53
C LYS A 228 8.52 -10.48 -2.60
N ILE A 229 9.76 -10.37 -2.16
CA ILE A 229 10.96 -10.32 -2.99
C ILE A 229 11.75 -11.60 -2.70
N ASP A 230 12.04 -12.40 -3.74
CA ASP A 230 12.83 -13.62 -3.55
C ASP A 230 14.30 -13.30 -3.37
N ASN A 231 14.85 -12.34 -4.14
CA ASN A 231 16.23 -11.93 -4.04
C ASN A 231 16.35 -10.39 -4.04
N LEU A 232 16.99 -9.84 -3.04
CA LEU A 232 17.47 -8.46 -3.01
C LEU A 232 18.98 -8.49 -3.20
N VAL A 233 19.44 -8.00 -4.33
CA VAL A 233 20.87 -7.91 -4.67
C VAL A 233 21.33 -6.47 -4.38
N LEU A 234 22.34 -6.30 -3.55
CA LEU A 234 22.96 -5.02 -3.28
C LEU A 234 24.38 -5.05 -3.85
N SER A 235 24.64 -4.19 -4.83
CA SER A 235 25.91 -4.20 -5.58
C SER A 235 27.10 -3.68 -4.75
N HIS A 236 26.87 -2.65 -3.92
CA HIS A 236 27.86 -2.07 -3.02
C HIS A 236 27.20 -1.31 -1.87
N HIS A 237 27.99 -0.71 -0.96
CA HIS A 237 27.49 -0.16 0.30
C HIS A 237 27.19 1.35 0.27
N ASP A 238 27.26 2.00 -0.89
CA ASP A 238 27.04 3.44 -1.01
C ASP A 238 25.55 3.79 -0.90
N GLN A 239 25.26 4.97 -0.35
CA GLN A 239 23.89 5.40 -0.05
C GLN A 239 22.98 5.50 -1.28
N ASP A 240 23.53 5.78 -2.43
CA ASP A 240 22.82 5.83 -3.71
C ASP A 240 22.42 4.44 -4.25
N HIS A 241 22.90 3.36 -3.60
CA HIS A 241 22.50 1.97 -3.92
C HIS A 241 21.70 1.30 -2.80
N ILE A 242 22.04 1.57 -1.54
CA ILE A 242 21.40 0.90 -0.39
C ILE A 242 20.47 1.81 0.42
N GLY A 243 20.39 3.09 0.12
CA GLY A 243 19.69 4.07 0.96
C GLY A 243 18.21 3.78 1.19
N ASN A 244 17.52 3.12 0.27
CA ASN A 244 16.14 2.69 0.45
C ASN A 244 15.99 1.21 0.89
N ALA A 245 17.09 0.46 1.08
CA ALA A 245 17.03 -0.96 1.47
C ALA A 245 16.28 -1.17 2.80
N LYS A 246 16.49 -0.29 3.77
CA LYS A 246 15.74 -0.27 5.04
C LYS A 246 14.23 -0.26 4.81
N VAL A 247 13.73 0.59 3.91
CA VAL A 247 12.30 0.72 3.63
C VAL A 247 11.78 -0.54 2.96
N ILE A 248 12.53 -1.09 2.00
CA ILE A 248 12.20 -2.34 1.32
C ILE A 248 12.10 -3.48 2.33
N LEU A 249 13.12 -3.67 3.17
CA LEU A 249 13.15 -4.72 4.20
C LEU A 249 12.05 -4.55 5.27
N THR A 250 11.59 -3.32 5.50
CA THR A 250 10.51 -3.04 6.46
C THR A 250 9.13 -3.29 5.86
N LYS A 251 8.91 -2.92 4.60
CA LYS A 251 7.59 -2.95 3.94
C LYS A 251 7.33 -4.21 3.15
N MET A 252 8.38 -4.91 2.69
CA MET A 252 8.30 -6.11 1.87
C MET A 252 8.87 -7.32 2.61
N ASN A 253 8.35 -8.49 2.29
CA ASN A 253 8.95 -9.74 2.75
C ASN A 253 10.10 -10.13 1.80
N VAL A 254 11.35 -9.99 2.26
CA VAL A 254 12.55 -10.35 1.49
C VAL A 254 13.06 -11.69 1.98
N LYS A 255 13.25 -12.64 1.03
CA LYS A 255 13.71 -13.99 1.36
C LYS A 255 15.23 -14.09 1.42
N ASN A 256 15.92 -13.58 0.41
CA ASN A 256 17.37 -13.62 0.31
C ASN A 256 17.92 -12.22 0.08
N VAL A 257 19.00 -11.86 0.76
CA VAL A 257 19.80 -10.66 0.51
C VAL A 257 21.17 -11.10 0.03
N ILE A 258 21.53 -10.71 -1.18
CA ILE A 258 22.77 -11.09 -1.85
C ILE A 258 23.66 -9.86 -1.89
N ILE A 259 24.87 -10.00 -1.34
CA ILE A 259 25.82 -8.90 -1.17
C ILE A 259 27.24 -9.33 -1.57
N PRO A 260 28.12 -8.40 -1.96
CA PRO A 260 29.52 -8.68 -2.17
C PRO A 260 30.23 -9.10 -0.87
N ALA A 261 31.26 -9.92 -1.01
CA ALA A 261 32.12 -10.32 0.12
C ALA A 261 32.66 -9.08 0.83
N GLY A 262 32.62 -9.11 2.16
CA GLY A 262 33.11 -8.01 3.01
C GLY A 262 32.14 -6.90 3.27
N MET A 263 30.97 -6.86 2.57
CA MET A 263 29.96 -5.83 2.80
C MET A 263 29.33 -5.92 4.20
N MET A 264 29.23 -7.12 4.77
CA MET A 264 28.71 -7.31 6.14
C MET A 264 29.55 -6.62 7.22
N GLN A 265 30.85 -6.38 6.96
CA GLN A 265 31.75 -5.69 7.90
C GLN A 265 31.60 -4.17 7.84
N GLN A 266 31.02 -3.61 6.79
CA GLN A 266 30.86 -2.16 6.62
C GLN A 266 29.92 -1.58 7.66
N SER A 267 30.25 -0.37 8.14
CA SER A 267 29.46 0.32 9.17
C SER A 267 28.04 0.63 8.70
N SER A 268 27.89 1.10 7.46
CA SER A 268 26.59 1.40 6.84
C SER A 268 25.67 0.17 6.83
N PHE A 269 26.19 -0.99 6.42
CA PHE A 269 25.43 -2.24 6.43
C PHE A 269 25.01 -2.64 7.85
N LYS A 270 25.94 -2.58 8.81
CA LYS A 270 25.67 -2.96 10.20
C LYS A 270 24.61 -2.09 10.88
N THR A 271 24.62 -0.78 10.61
CA THR A 271 23.71 0.16 11.27
C THR A 271 22.40 0.34 10.54
N GLU A 272 22.39 0.32 9.21
CA GLU A 272 21.23 0.70 8.41
C GLU A 272 20.46 -0.48 7.83
N ILE A 273 21.11 -1.64 7.62
CA ILE A 273 20.48 -2.80 6.96
C ILE A 273 20.28 -3.97 7.91
N LYS A 274 21.34 -4.37 8.62
CA LYS A 274 21.36 -5.56 9.49
C LYS A 274 20.18 -5.61 10.49
N PRO A 275 19.76 -4.51 11.15
CA PRO A 275 18.63 -4.54 12.08
C PRO A 275 17.27 -4.86 11.42
N TYR A 276 17.15 -4.71 10.10
CA TYR A 276 15.92 -4.87 9.34
C TYR A 276 15.85 -6.18 8.54
N LEU A 277 16.89 -7.02 8.59
CA LEU A 277 16.94 -8.29 7.84
C LEU A 277 15.86 -9.30 8.25
N ARG A 278 15.32 -9.18 9.46
CA ARG A 278 14.30 -10.11 9.99
C ARG A 278 14.72 -11.58 9.79
N SER A 279 13.97 -12.32 8.95
CA SER A 279 14.23 -13.72 8.57
C SER A 279 14.93 -13.87 7.23
N ALA A 280 15.38 -12.79 6.59
CA ALA A 280 16.06 -12.84 5.31
C ALA A 280 17.42 -13.55 5.45
N GLN A 281 17.69 -14.48 4.54
CA GLN A 281 19.00 -15.14 4.45
C GLN A 281 19.99 -14.22 3.73
N VAL A 282 21.15 -13.98 4.33
CA VAL A 282 22.22 -13.18 3.71
C VAL A 282 23.23 -14.10 3.08
N THR A 283 23.54 -13.87 1.80
CA THR A 283 24.54 -14.61 1.05
C THR A 283 25.62 -13.64 0.56
N GLU A 284 26.84 -13.84 0.99
CA GLU A 284 28.00 -13.11 0.44
C GLU A 284 28.52 -13.82 -0.81
N VAL A 285 28.72 -13.06 -1.88
CA VAL A 285 29.16 -13.57 -3.18
C VAL A 285 30.58 -13.11 -3.47
N THR A 286 31.44 -14.05 -3.85
CA THR A 286 32.78 -13.81 -4.39
C THR A 286 32.82 -14.19 -5.86
N ASN A 287 33.87 -13.76 -6.59
CA ASN A 287 34.01 -14.01 -8.05
C ASN A 287 33.89 -15.47 -8.49
N ASN A 288 33.88 -16.44 -7.57
CA ASN A 288 33.86 -17.89 -7.86
C ASN A 288 32.57 -18.58 -7.42
N ILE A 289 31.55 -17.87 -6.94
CA ILE A 289 30.31 -18.48 -6.49
C ILE A 289 29.23 -18.23 -7.54
N GLN A 290 28.80 -19.29 -8.22
CA GLN A 290 27.55 -19.28 -9.00
C GLN A 290 26.37 -19.26 -8.04
N VAL A 291 25.62 -18.17 -8.01
CA VAL A 291 24.36 -18.12 -7.29
C VAL A 291 23.30 -18.83 -8.14
N SER A 292 23.12 -20.11 -7.92
CA SER A 292 22.23 -21.00 -8.70
C SER A 292 20.76 -20.61 -8.70
N LYS A 293 20.39 -19.53 -7.99
CA LYS A 293 19.01 -19.04 -7.84
C LYS A 293 18.76 -17.66 -8.45
N LEU A 294 19.76 -17.08 -9.11
CA LEU A 294 19.52 -15.87 -9.89
C LEU A 294 18.99 -16.22 -11.28
N PRO A 295 17.97 -15.50 -11.78
CA PRO A 295 17.42 -15.73 -13.12
C PRO A 295 18.36 -15.36 -14.26
N LEU A 296 19.49 -14.75 -13.95
CA LEU A 296 20.53 -14.38 -14.89
C LEU A 296 21.80 -15.19 -14.60
N GLN A 297 22.22 -15.99 -15.57
CA GLN A 297 23.62 -16.40 -15.66
C GLN A 297 24.39 -15.19 -16.20
N ILE A 298 25.11 -14.52 -15.31
CA ILE A 298 26.06 -13.45 -15.69
C ILE A 298 27.37 -14.12 -16.08
#